data_08a7499050b56330db0b9ff8338dc6c9
#
_entry.id   08a7499050b56330db0b9ff8338dc6c9
#
_cell.length_a   1.000
_cell.length_b   1.000
_cell.length_c   1.000
_cell.angle_alpha   90.00
_cell.angle_beta   90.00
_cell.angle_gamma   90.00
#
_symmetry.space_group_name_H-M   'P 1'
#
loop_
_entity.id
_entity.type
_entity.pdbx_description
1 polymer ?
#
loop_
_entity_poly.entity_id
_entity_poly.type
_entity_poly.pdbx_seq_one_letter_code
_entity_poly.pdbx_strand_id
1 'polypeptide(L)'
;MISYQPLNLYRQFKEAAERFPEVAIVFDKPYQSFPELGLENTYAQVFAAIQQRAYQLAALGISYGDKVMFYKSPAFDTYLLAVAATALGAVPVMPSYHLPASTLDVFAERLERSFIVFDEETAERVAAMERKDLVTTLAVTDLLRFPANPVAENLLPEEMIQYMTHTSGTTGIPKLICHTAQTMGWRVAWQQTIFEKMNERQLLAFHISPVHSRYNIGVSSAIGLGFPLLPLSSAKAQDVAESLERYKPMALETHPNNFVQWAQLAKKNPSVFSSIRYYHSTFDAINIGTLRTFLEASKKNTPVFMQVYGQSECGPMILRYHRLETLGQTNGRDMGIGLKGYTKARITDENGHPLPAGQNGHIQLLSRGRAVTYYKEDARFQENVYGDWWDSGDYGCMTMEGTLLLKDRQVDVIESIDSNLALEDFLLDHLDFLAEVVIIRDANGAPQPIIALAEGADMDWDAWWHQVADLPLLKEPILMAYEDIPRTATMKVQRLKMEAEMKMKNL
;
A
#
# COMPACT_ATOMS: atom_id res chain seq x y z
N MET A 1 25.78 9.93 1.73
CA MET A 1 25.27 9.13 0.59
C MET A 1 24.83 7.80 1.15
N ILE A 2 23.56 7.46 0.98
CA ILE A 2 23.04 6.16 1.39
C ILE A 2 23.73 5.12 0.50
N SER A 3 24.37 4.15 1.12
CA SER A 3 24.91 3.02 0.39
C SER A 3 23.75 2.07 0.06
N TYR A 4 23.52 1.86 -1.23
CA TYR A 4 22.68 0.77 -1.69
C TYR A 4 23.18 -0.57 -1.14
N GLN A 5 22.25 -1.38 -0.63
CA GLN A 5 22.50 -2.78 -0.28
C GLN A 5 21.33 -3.63 -0.77
N PRO A 6 21.57 -4.80 -1.34
CA PRO A 6 20.53 -5.75 -1.69
C PRO A 6 19.76 -6.17 -0.44
N LEU A 7 18.43 -6.26 -0.53
CA LEU A 7 17.56 -6.62 0.60
C LEU A 7 17.21 -8.11 0.59
N ASN A 8 17.77 -8.86 1.52
CA ASN A 8 17.17 -10.11 2.01
C ASN A 8 16.51 -9.83 3.37
N LEU A 9 15.23 -10.18 3.52
CA LEU A 9 14.44 -9.81 4.71
C LEU A 9 15.01 -10.38 6.00
N TYR A 10 15.42 -11.63 6.00
CA TYR A 10 15.98 -12.27 7.19
C TYR A 10 17.33 -11.64 7.58
N ARG A 11 18.25 -11.49 6.61
CA ARG A 11 19.56 -10.86 6.85
C ARG A 11 19.39 -9.45 7.41
N GLN A 12 18.50 -8.66 6.82
CA GLN A 12 18.22 -7.29 7.26
C GLN A 12 17.72 -7.24 8.71
N PHE A 13 16.81 -8.16 9.09
CA PHE A 13 16.30 -8.21 10.46
C PHE A 13 17.36 -8.68 11.45
N LYS A 14 18.17 -9.69 11.06
CA LYS A 14 19.32 -10.17 11.85
C LYS A 14 20.30 -9.04 12.15
N GLU A 15 20.77 -8.34 11.13
CA GLU A 15 21.70 -7.22 11.28
C GLU A 15 21.12 -6.09 12.14
N ALA A 16 19.81 -5.82 12.00
CA ALA A 16 19.12 -4.84 12.83
C ALA A 16 19.06 -5.27 14.30
N ALA A 17 18.76 -6.55 14.58
CA ALA A 17 18.73 -7.09 15.92
C ALA A 17 20.13 -7.12 16.57
N GLU A 18 21.19 -7.37 15.80
CA GLU A 18 22.57 -7.32 16.30
C GLU A 18 23.03 -5.89 16.59
N ARG A 19 22.65 -4.91 15.74
CA ARG A 19 23.07 -3.50 15.90
C ARG A 19 22.24 -2.72 16.92
N PHE A 20 20.97 -3.06 17.07
CA PHE A 20 19.99 -2.35 17.88
C PHE A 20 19.15 -3.30 18.73
N PRO A 21 19.77 -4.20 19.53
CA PRO A 21 19.06 -5.30 20.19
C PRO A 21 17.91 -4.83 21.09
N GLU A 22 18.06 -3.68 21.75
CA GLU A 22 17.12 -3.15 22.74
C GLU A 22 16.05 -2.20 22.13
N VAL A 23 16.08 -1.96 20.82
CA VAL A 23 15.08 -1.11 20.18
C VAL A 23 13.71 -1.80 20.17
N ALA A 24 12.68 -1.05 20.54
CA ALA A 24 11.33 -1.59 20.75
C ALA A 24 10.57 -1.90 19.44
N ILE A 25 9.85 -3.01 19.46
CA ILE A 25 8.71 -3.28 18.57
C ILE A 25 7.49 -3.48 19.45
N VAL A 26 6.53 -2.58 19.33
CA VAL A 26 5.31 -2.59 20.14
C VAL A 26 4.17 -3.14 19.30
N PHE A 27 3.48 -4.16 19.79
CA PHE A 27 2.31 -4.72 19.16
C PHE A 27 1.04 -4.09 19.73
N ASP A 28 0.07 -3.81 18.89
CA ASP A 28 -1.24 -3.31 19.31
C ASP A 28 -2.13 -4.44 19.87
N LYS A 29 -1.83 -5.70 19.53
CA LYS A 29 -2.47 -6.90 20.06
C LYS A 29 -1.52 -8.11 20.03
N PRO A 30 -1.79 -9.19 20.82
CA PRO A 30 -1.05 -10.44 20.69
C PRO A 30 -1.25 -11.09 19.31
N TYR A 31 -0.23 -11.78 18.81
CA TYR A 31 -0.27 -12.52 17.54
C TYR A 31 -0.23 -14.03 17.77
N GLN A 32 -1.18 -14.76 17.17
CA GLN A 32 -1.26 -16.22 17.27
C GLN A 32 -0.02 -16.92 16.71
N SER A 33 0.60 -16.35 15.68
CA SER A 33 1.81 -16.91 15.06
C SER A 33 3.05 -16.80 15.94
N PHE A 34 3.02 -15.94 16.97
CA PHE A 34 4.16 -15.65 17.86
C PHE A 34 3.68 -15.51 19.30
N PRO A 35 3.10 -16.56 19.90
CA PRO A 35 2.51 -16.51 21.24
C PRO A 35 3.51 -16.24 22.37
N GLU A 36 4.81 -16.45 22.12
CA GLU A 36 5.90 -16.14 23.04
C GLU A 36 6.21 -14.65 23.16
N LEU A 37 5.76 -13.83 22.23
CA LEU A 37 5.96 -12.39 22.24
C LEU A 37 4.81 -11.68 22.96
N GLY A 38 5.16 -10.71 23.81
CA GLY A 38 4.20 -9.81 24.46
C GLY A 38 3.79 -8.64 23.58
N LEU A 39 3.15 -7.61 24.18
CA LEU A 39 2.86 -6.37 23.47
C LEU A 39 4.11 -5.51 23.27
N GLU A 40 5.04 -5.52 24.22
CA GLU A 40 6.29 -4.77 24.14
C GLU A 40 7.46 -5.74 24.00
N ASN A 41 8.18 -5.64 22.92
CA ASN A 41 9.28 -6.53 22.58
C ASN A 41 10.48 -5.71 22.10
N THR A 42 11.67 -6.32 22.10
CA THR A 42 12.86 -5.75 21.48
C THR A 42 13.15 -6.41 20.13
N TYR A 43 14.00 -5.77 19.33
CA TYR A 43 14.47 -6.37 18.07
C TYR A 43 15.08 -7.75 18.28
N ALA A 44 15.88 -7.91 19.35
CA ALA A 44 16.49 -9.20 19.69
C ALA A 44 15.46 -10.29 20.01
N GLN A 45 14.41 -9.96 20.78
CA GLN A 45 13.33 -10.88 21.12
C GLN A 45 12.53 -11.30 19.88
N VAL A 46 12.14 -10.32 19.04
CA VAL A 46 11.40 -10.61 17.82
C VAL A 46 12.25 -11.44 16.85
N PHE A 47 13.55 -11.14 16.73
CA PHE A 47 14.42 -11.92 15.87
C PHE A 47 14.58 -13.37 16.36
N ALA A 48 14.72 -13.60 17.67
CA ALA A 48 14.75 -14.95 18.22
C ALA A 48 13.46 -15.74 17.90
N ALA A 49 12.30 -15.09 17.97
CA ALA A 49 11.03 -15.70 17.59
C ALA A 49 10.96 -16.00 16.07
N ILE A 50 11.47 -15.09 15.22
CA ILE A 50 11.61 -15.35 13.77
C ILE A 50 12.45 -16.59 13.50
N GLN A 51 13.57 -16.76 14.19
CA GLN A 51 14.44 -17.96 14.06
C GLN A 51 13.68 -19.25 14.42
N GLN A 52 12.92 -19.24 15.50
CA GLN A 52 12.09 -20.39 15.87
C GLN A 52 11.08 -20.75 14.77
N ARG A 53 10.42 -19.75 14.17
CA ARG A 53 9.48 -19.98 13.05
C ARG A 53 10.20 -20.49 11.82
N ALA A 54 11.40 -20.01 11.51
CA ALA A 54 12.21 -20.55 10.41
C ALA A 54 12.50 -22.04 10.63
N TYR A 55 12.87 -22.45 11.84
CA TYR A 55 13.12 -23.85 12.18
C TYR A 55 11.85 -24.71 12.05
N GLN A 56 10.70 -24.20 12.47
CA GLN A 56 9.42 -24.90 12.34
C GLN A 56 8.98 -25.02 10.87
N LEU A 57 9.20 -23.98 10.06
CA LEU A 57 8.94 -24.03 8.62
C LEU A 57 9.86 -25.07 7.93
N ALA A 58 11.12 -25.16 8.33
CA ALA A 58 12.04 -26.20 7.85
C ALA A 58 11.58 -27.61 8.25
N ALA A 59 11.11 -27.81 9.49
CA ALA A 59 10.57 -29.07 9.96
C ALA A 59 9.28 -29.50 9.21
N LEU A 60 8.51 -28.55 8.69
CA LEU A 60 7.38 -28.81 7.78
C LEU A 60 7.86 -29.29 6.39
N GLY A 61 9.13 -29.09 6.05
CA GLY A 61 9.72 -29.47 4.76
C GLY A 61 9.92 -28.30 3.79
N ILE A 62 9.69 -27.05 4.25
CA ILE A 62 9.99 -25.87 3.44
C ILE A 62 11.50 -25.70 3.33
N SER A 63 11.98 -25.50 2.11
CA SER A 63 13.39 -25.45 1.76
C SER A 63 13.68 -24.45 0.64
N TYR A 64 14.93 -24.41 0.22
CA TYR A 64 15.44 -23.52 -0.82
C TYR A 64 14.63 -23.59 -2.12
N GLY A 65 14.17 -22.45 -2.59
CA GLY A 65 13.40 -22.28 -3.83
C GLY A 65 11.89 -22.53 -3.70
N ASP A 66 11.42 -23.06 -2.56
CA ASP A 66 9.99 -23.26 -2.33
C ASP A 66 9.24 -21.92 -2.26
N LYS A 67 7.99 -21.93 -2.75
CA LYS A 67 7.09 -20.76 -2.69
C LYS A 67 6.09 -20.99 -1.56
N VAL A 68 6.00 -19.98 -0.68
CA VAL A 68 5.14 -20.04 0.51
C VAL A 68 4.15 -18.88 0.47
N MET A 69 2.88 -19.17 0.22
CA MET A 69 1.80 -18.20 0.31
C MET A 69 1.43 -17.98 1.78
N PHE A 70 1.61 -16.76 2.28
CA PHE A 70 1.13 -16.33 3.59
C PHE A 70 -0.25 -15.71 3.45
N TYR A 71 -1.27 -16.57 3.39
CA TYR A 71 -2.66 -16.18 3.17
C TYR A 71 -3.42 -16.12 4.49
N LYS A 72 -3.28 -15.01 5.21
CA LYS A 72 -3.86 -14.81 6.54
C LYS A 72 -4.23 -13.36 6.78
N SER A 73 -4.89 -13.07 7.90
CA SER A 73 -5.23 -11.72 8.34
C SER A 73 -4.04 -10.77 8.26
N PRO A 74 -4.25 -9.51 7.81
CA PRO A 74 -3.17 -8.57 7.51
C PRO A 74 -2.60 -7.95 8.78
N ALA A 75 -1.69 -8.65 9.45
CA ALA A 75 -1.01 -8.18 10.66
C ALA A 75 0.51 -8.33 10.54
N PHE A 76 1.25 -7.75 11.47
CA PHE A 76 2.72 -7.73 11.45
C PHE A 76 3.33 -9.13 11.45
N ASP A 77 2.69 -10.08 12.12
CA ASP A 77 3.14 -11.47 12.17
C ASP A 77 3.14 -12.16 10.79
N THR A 78 2.31 -11.70 9.84
CA THR A 78 2.37 -12.15 8.43
C THR A 78 3.72 -11.76 7.79
N TYR A 79 4.21 -10.56 8.07
CA TYR A 79 5.53 -10.12 7.64
C TYR A 79 6.64 -10.91 8.36
N LEU A 80 6.54 -11.15 9.66
CA LEU A 80 7.53 -11.92 10.41
C LEU A 80 7.65 -13.37 9.92
N LEU A 81 6.54 -14.00 9.53
CA LEU A 81 6.54 -15.32 8.89
C LEU A 81 7.23 -15.30 7.52
N ALA A 82 7.00 -14.24 6.73
CA ALA A 82 7.70 -14.07 5.46
C ALA A 82 9.22 -13.89 5.68
N VAL A 83 9.63 -13.11 6.69
CA VAL A 83 11.04 -13.01 7.10
C VAL A 83 11.62 -14.37 7.47
N ALA A 84 10.89 -15.16 8.26
CA ALA A 84 11.34 -16.52 8.67
C ALA A 84 11.54 -17.44 7.46
N ALA A 85 10.65 -17.43 6.48
CA ALA A 85 10.77 -18.23 5.27
C ALA A 85 12.03 -17.89 4.45
N THR A 86 12.41 -16.59 4.40
CA THR A 86 13.61 -16.18 3.65
C THR A 86 14.92 -16.64 4.25
N ALA A 87 14.95 -17.07 5.54
CA ALA A 87 16.10 -17.73 6.15
C ALA A 87 16.45 -19.06 5.47
N LEU A 88 15.43 -19.76 4.96
CA LEU A 88 15.53 -21.05 4.31
C LEU A 88 15.76 -20.95 2.79
N GLY A 89 15.84 -19.73 2.25
CA GLY A 89 15.84 -19.49 0.80
C GLY A 89 14.48 -19.80 0.15
N ALA A 90 13.41 -19.86 0.92
CA ALA A 90 12.06 -19.91 0.38
C ALA A 90 11.60 -18.52 -0.08
N VAL A 91 10.67 -18.49 -1.03
CA VAL A 91 10.12 -17.27 -1.62
C VAL A 91 8.74 -16.99 -1.02
N PRO A 92 8.59 -16.00 -0.13
CA PRO A 92 7.29 -15.56 0.34
C PRO A 92 6.44 -15.01 -0.80
N VAL A 93 5.21 -15.47 -0.88
CA VAL A 93 4.16 -14.95 -1.75
C VAL A 93 3.08 -14.37 -0.86
N MET A 94 2.72 -13.10 -1.07
CA MET A 94 1.85 -12.34 -0.16
C MET A 94 0.48 -12.07 -0.77
N PRO A 95 -0.43 -13.07 -0.81
CA PRO A 95 -1.79 -12.84 -1.29
C PRO A 95 -2.61 -12.05 -0.26
N SER A 96 -3.46 -11.15 -0.74
CA SER A 96 -4.43 -10.47 0.12
C SER A 96 -5.45 -11.47 0.68
N TYR A 97 -5.76 -11.37 1.95
CA TYR A 97 -6.73 -12.21 2.64
C TYR A 97 -8.16 -12.05 2.10
N HIS A 98 -8.44 -11.00 1.31
CA HIS A 98 -9.73 -10.81 0.62
C HIS A 98 -9.87 -11.59 -0.69
N LEU A 99 -8.78 -12.19 -1.21
CA LEU A 99 -8.86 -12.94 -2.46
C LEU A 99 -9.74 -14.18 -2.31
N PRO A 100 -10.60 -14.48 -3.28
CA PRO A 100 -11.44 -15.70 -3.23
C PRO A 100 -10.62 -16.96 -3.50
N ALA A 101 -11.15 -18.11 -3.12
CA ALA A 101 -10.55 -19.42 -3.37
C ALA A 101 -10.15 -19.64 -4.83
N SER A 102 -10.98 -19.21 -5.79
CA SER A 102 -10.69 -19.33 -7.23
C SER A 102 -9.42 -18.60 -7.66
N THR A 103 -9.08 -17.46 -7.03
CA THR A 103 -7.82 -16.76 -7.28
C THR A 103 -6.64 -17.51 -6.69
N LEU A 104 -6.81 -18.10 -5.50
CA LEU A 104 -5.77 -18.94 -4.89
C LEU A 104 -5.49 -20.18 -5.73
N ASP A 105 -6.51 -20.79 -6.35
CA ASP A 105 -6.36 -21.91 -7.28
C ASP A 105 -5.48 -21.53 -8.47
N VAL A 106 -5.71 -20.35 -9.06
CA VAL A 106 -4.85 -19.84 -10.14
C VAL A 106 -3.42 -19.60 -9.67
N PHE A 107 -3.25 -19.08 -8.46
CA PHE A 107 -1.90 -18.91 -7.90
C PHE A 107 -1.22 -20.26 -7.65
N ALA A 108 -1.95 -21.25 -7.13
CA ALA A 108 -1.45 -22.60 -6.93
C ALA A 108 -0.99 -23.25 -8.24
N GLU A 109 -1.77 -23.10 -9.34
CA GLU A 109 -1.39 -23.56 -10.67
C GLU A 109 -0.13 -22.88 -11.22
N ARG A 110 -0.01 -21.56 -11.02
CA ARG A 110 1.17 -20.81 -11.46
C ARG A 110 2.42 -21.16 -10.66
N LEU A 111 2.28 -21.31 -9.36
CA LEU A 111 3.38 -21.63 -8.45
C LEU A 111 3.78 -23.12 -8.49
N GLU A 112 2.90 -23.98 -9.04
CA GLU A 112 3.03 -25.43 -9.09
C GLU A 112 3.07 -26.04 -7.68
N ARG A 113 4.19 -26.55 -7.22
CA ARG A 113 4.32 -27.01 -5.84
C ARG A 113 4.53 -25.83 -4.91
N SER A 114 3.58 -25.56 -4.01
CA SER A 114 3.69 -24.46 -3.06
C SER A 114 3.10 -24.80 -1.71
N PHE A 115 3.35 -23.95 -0.74
CA PHE A 115 2.77 -24.05 0.60
C PHE A 115 1.79 -22.88 0.80
N ILE A 116 0.73 -23.11 1.58
CA ILE A 116 -0.17 -22.07 2.08
C ILE A 116 -0.18 -22.11 3.60
N VAL A 117 0.26 -21.03 4.22
CA VAL A 117 0.12 -20.79 5.65
C VAL A 117 -1.06 -19.86 5.86
N PHE A 118 -2.05 -20.28 6.63
CA PHE A 118 -3.34 -19.58 6.80
C PHE A 118 -3.74 -19.51 8.28
N ASP A 119 -4.68 -18.62 8.61
CA ASP A 119 -5.29 -18.48 9.94
C ASP A 119 -6.79 -18.76 9.92
N GLU A 120 -7.46 -18.63 11.06
CA GLU A 120 -8.89 -18.89 11.21
C GLU A 120 -9.75 -18.02 10.27
N GLU A 121 -9.38 -16.75 10.06
CA GLU A 121 -10.14 -15.82 9.21
C GLU A 121 -10.12 -16.24 7.72
N THR A 122 -9.08 -16.92 7.28
CA THR A 122 -8.91 -17.35 5.89
C THR A 122 -9.19 -18.84 5.66
N ALA A 123 -9.43 -19.61 6.73
CA ALA A 123 -9.57 -21.06 6.71
C ALA A 123 -10.69 -21.55 5.75
N GLU A 124 -11.86 -20.93 5.77
CA GLU A 124 -12.98 -21.31 4.91
C GLU A 124 -12.63 -21.15 3.42
N ARG A 125 -11.93 -20.08 3.05
CA ARG A 125 -11.51 -19.85 1.66
C ARG A 125 -10.44 -20.85 1.22
N VAL A 126 -9.50 -21.20 2.11
CA VAL A 126 -8.53 -22.26 1.83
C VAL A 126 -9.24 -23.62 1.71
N ALA A 127 -10.24 -23.89 2.56
CA ALA A 127 -11.04 -25.09 2.48
C ALA A 127 -11.87 -25.18 1.19
N ALA A 128 -12.27 -24.05 0.61
CA ALA A 128 -13.04 -23.98 -0.63
C ALA A 128 -12.18 -24.06 -1.91
N MET A 129 -10.85 -24.11 -1.82
CA MET A 129 -9.97 -24.29 -2.99
C MET A 129 -10.24 -25.63 -3.69
N GLU A 130 -10.20 -25.64 -5.02
CA GLU A 130 -10.33 -26.83 -5.86
C GLU A 130 -8.97 -27.49 -6.14
N ARG A 131 -7.88 -26.68 -6.22
CA ARG A 131 -6.52 -27.15 -6.56
C ARG A 131 -5.65 -27.44 -5.34
N LYS A 132 -6.22 -28.08 -4.32
CA LYS A 132 -5.47 -28.53 -3.12
C LYS A 132 -4.40 -29.57 -3.41
N ASP A 133 -4.52 -30.26 -4.52
CA ASP A 133 -3.53 -31.23 -5.01
C ASP A 133 -2.16 -30.58 -5.32
N LEU A 134 -2.14 -29.26 -5.58
CA LEU A 134 -0.93 -28.49 -5.92
C LEU A 134 -0.29 -27.79 -4.71
N VAL A 135 -0.93 -27.83 -3.55
CA VAL A 135 -0.48 -27.05 -2.38
C VAL A 135 -0.44 -27.90 -1.11
N THR A 136 0.54 -27.63 -0.26
CA THR A 136 0.52 -28.10 1.13
C THR A 136 -0.04 -26.98 2.01
N THR A 137 -1.19 -27.21 2.63
CA THR A 137 -1.87 -26.23 3.47
C THR A 137 -1.54 -26.44 4.94
N LEU A 138 -1.30 -25.37 5.70
CA LEU A 138 -0.98 -25.41 7.11
C LEU A 138 -1.65 -24.25 7.86
N ALA A 139 -2.41 -24.57 8.90
CA ALA A 139 -2.88 -23.54 9.83
C ALA A 139 -1.70 -23.02 10.67
N VAL A 140 -1.68 -21.73 10.92
CA VAL A 140 -0.65 -21.09 11.78
C VAL A 140 -0.51 -21.78 13.14
N THR A 141 -1.64 -22.16 13.74
CA THR A 141 -1.64 -22.88 15.04
C THR A 141 -0.99 -24.27 14.98
N ASP A 142 -1.06 -24.92 13.82
CA ASP A 142 -0.41 -26.23 13.63
C ASP A 142 1.09 -26.09 13.37
N LEU A 143 1.52 -24.97 12.74
CA LEU A 143 2.94 -24.66 12.58
C LEU A 143 3.67 -24.68 13.93
N LEU A 144 3.05 -24.16 14.99
CA LEU A 144 3.63 -24.09 16.32
C LEU A 144 3.91 -25.47 16.97
N ARG A 145 3.30 -26.54 16.44
CA ARG A 145 3.50 -27.91 16.93
C ARG A 145 4.74 -28.58 16.34
N PHE A 146 5.30 -28.02 15.27
CA PHE A 146 6.54 -28.57 14.69
C PHE A 146 7.74 -28.26 15.57
N PRO A 147 8.75 -29.16 15.59
CA PRO A 147 9.96 -28.95 16.36
C PRO A 147 10.75 -27.75 15.81
N ALA A 148 11.27 -26.92 16.69
CA ALA A 148 12.12 -25.78 16.35
C ALA A 148 13.62 -26.15 16.46
N ASN A 149 14.04 -27.24 15.78
CA ASN A 149 15.43 -27.63 15.74
C ASN A 149 16.25 -26.66 14.87
N PRO A 150 17.37 -26.14 15.34
CA PRO A 150 18.21 -25.22 14.57
C PRO A 150 18.61 -25.80 13.21
N VAL A 151 18.42 -24.97 12.15
CA VAL A 151 18.90 -25.27 10.81
C VAL A 151 19.80 -24.10 10.34
N ALA A 152 20.71 -24.40 9.42
CA ALA A 152 21.59 -23.41 8.84
C ALA A 152 20.77 -22.46 7.91
N GLU A 153 21.15 -21.19 7.90
CA GLU A 153 20.65 -20.23 6.92
C GLU A 153 21.04 -20.64 5.50
N ASN A 154 20.12 -20.56 4.56
CA ASN A 154 20.35 -20.88 3.15
C ASN A 154 19.70 -19.83 2.25
N LEU A 155 20.28 -18.63 2.20
CA LEU A 155 19.70 -17.48 1.53
C LEU A 155 19.80 -17.61 0.00
N LEU A 156 18.79 -17.10 -0.70
CA LEU A 156 18.82 -17.00 -2.16
C LEU A 156 19.87 -15.98 -2.65
N PRO A 157 20.52 -16.20 -3.82
CA PRO A 157 21.31 -15.20 -4.51
C PRO A 157 20.51 -13.92 -4.78
N GLU A 158 21.19 -12.78 -4.84
CA GLU A 158 20.58 -11.45 -4.90
C GLU A 158 19.75 -11.19 -6.15
N GLU A 159 20.09 -11.83 -7.25
CA GLU A 159 19.41 -11.75 -8.55
C GLU A 159 18.20 -12.68 -8.69
N MET A 160 18.05 -13.64 -7.80
CA MET A 160 16.89 -14.52 -7.80
C MET A 160 15.66 -13.84 -7.22
N ILE A 161 14.47 -14.31 -7.60
CA ILE A 161 13.21 -13.86 -7.03
C ILE A 161 13.19 -14.26 -5.55
N GLN A 162 13.12 -13.26 -4.68
CA GLN A 162 13.14 -13.44 -3.21
C GLN A 162 11.80 -13.16 -2.55
N TYR A 163 10.88 -12.53 -3.28
CA TYR A 163 9.62 -12.08 -2.73
C TYR A 163 8.62 -11.80 -3.84
N MET A 164 7.38 -12.17 -3.62
CA MET A 164 6.29 -11.88 -4.57
C MET A 164 5.15 -11.14 -3.86
N THR A 165 4.68 -10.08 -4.49
CA THR A 165 3.43 -9.40 -4.17
C THR A 165 2.44 -9.59 -5.31
N HIS A 166 1.25 -9.03 -5.23
CA HIS A 166 0.31 -9.07 -6.35
C HIS A 166 -0.27 -7.69 -6.67
N THR A 167 -0.78 -7.54 -7.89
CA THR A 167 -1.55 -6.36 -8.28
C THR A 167 -2.94 -6.38 -7.64
N SER A 168 -3.63 -5.23 -7.65
CA SER A 168 -5.00 -5.12 -7.15
C SER A 168 -6.06 -5.84 -7.99
N GLY A 169 -5.72 -6.28 -9.22
CA GLY A 169 -6.63 -7.04 -10.07
C GLY A 169 -7.87 -6.28 -10.55
N THR A 170 -7.75 -4.99 -10.84
CA THR A 170 -8.89 -4.17 -11.33
C THR A 170 -9.54 -4.69 -12.61
N THR A 171 -8.79 -5.44 -13.42
CA THR A 171 -9.20 -5.93 -14.76
C THR A 171 -9.19 -7.45 -14.89
N GLY A 172 -9.13 -8.20 -13.79
CA GLY A 172 -9.10 -9.66 -13.83
C GLY A 172 -8.30 -10.29 -12.69
N ILE A 173 -7.75 -11.51 -12.92
CA ILE A 173 -6.93 -12.24 -11.95
C ILE A 173 -5.66 -11.46 -11.66
N PRO A 174 -5.34 -11.23 -10.36
CA PRO A 174 -4.13 -10.51 -9.96
C PRO A 174 -2.85 -11.16 -10.50
N LYS A 175 -1.88 -10.33 -10.89
CA LYS A 175 -0.57 -10.77 -11.34
C LYS A 175 0.37 -10.88 -10.14
N LEU A 176 1.21 -11.91 -10.12
CA LEU A 176 2.27 -12.05 -9.11
C LEU A 176 3.51 -11.26 -9.53
N ILE A 177 3.80 -10.19 -8.81
CA ILE A 177 4.92 -9.28 -9.09
C ILE A 177 6.18 -9.83 -8.43
N CYS A 178 7.23 -10.05 -9.21
CA CYS A 178 8.48 -10.65 -8.77
C CYS A 178 9.52 -9.59 -8.37
N HIS A 179 10.05 -9.74 -7.16
CA HIS A 179 11.08 -8.87 -6.62
C HIS A 179 12.36 -9.66 -6.31
N THR A 180 13.52 -9.09 -6.67
CA THR A 180 14.85 -9.58 -6.27
C THR A 180 15.38 -8.80 -5.07
N ALA A 181 16.43 -9.27 -4.42
CA ALA A 181 17.10 -8.51 -3.37
C ALA A 181 17.60 -7.16 -3.88
N GLN A 182 18.05 -7.11 -5.14
CA GLN A 182 18.53 -5.89 -5.76
C GLN A 182 17.42 -4.85 -5.93
N THR A 183 16.27 -5.23 -6.51
CA THR A 183 15.15 -4.29 -6.72
C THR A 183 14.59 -3.77 -5.40
N MET A 184 14.47 -4.64 -4.40
CA MET A 184 14.00 -4.25 -3.06
C MET A 184 15.02 -3.35 -2.34
N GLY A 185 16.32 -3.63 -2.49
CA GLY A 185 17.40 -2.81 -1.92
C GLY A 185 17.36 -1.36 -2.42
N TRP A 186 17.10 -1.12 -3.71
CA TRP A 186 16.94 0.22 -4.25
C TRP A 186 15.73 0.97 -3.65
N ARG A 187 14.63 0.27 -3.40
CA ARG A 187 13.44 0.83 -2.74
C ARG A 187 13.73 1.21 -1.29
N VAL A 188 14.46 0.35 -0.56
CA VAL A 188 14.90 0.62 0.82
C VAL A 188 15.83 1.83 0.86
N ALA A 189 16.82 1.90 -0.03
CA ALA A 189 17.74 3.03 -0.11
C ALA A 189 17.00 4.35 -0.40
N TRP A 190 15.98 4.34 -1.27
CA TRP A 190 15.10 5.49 -1.50
C TRP A 190 14.42 5.95 -0.20
N GLN A 191 13.80 5.02 0.53
CA GLN A 191 13.09 5.33 1.78
C GLN A 191 14.03 5.79 2.89
N GLN A 192 15.19 5.17 3.04
CA GLN A 192 16.19 5.55 4.05
C GLN A 192 16.68 6.97 3.84
N THR A 193 16.77 7.47 2.59
CA THR A 193 17.11 8.87 2.30
C THR A 193 16.14 9.85 2.97
N ILE A 194 14.89 9.46 3.14
CA ILE A 194 13.87 10.26 3.83
C ILE A 194 14.03 10.14 5.35
N PHE A 195 14.17 8.92 5.86
CA PHE A 195 14.31 8.66 7.29
C PHE A 195 15.57 9.29 7.89
N GLU A 196 16.68 9.35 7.14
CA GLU A 196 17.91 10.02 7.59
C GLU A 196 17.73 11.53 7.87
N LYS A 197 16.71 12.15 7.26
CA LYS A 197 16.35 13.55 7.54
C LYS A 197 15.52 13.73 8.80
N MET A 198 15.05 12.65 9.39
CA MET A 198 14.39 12.69 10.70
C MET A 198 15.47 12.70 11.77
N ASN A 199 15.59 13.82 12.49
CA ASN A 199 16.66 14.06 13.46
C ASN A 199 16.57 13.16 14.70
N GLU A 200 15.41 12.52 14.95
CA GLU A 200 15.13 11.73 16.13
C GLU A 200 14.59 10.35 15.74
N ARG A 201 15.12 9.30 16.37
CA ARG A 201 14.64 7.92 16.18
C ARG A 201 13.57 7.62 17.21
N GLN A 202 12.37 8.13 16.97
CA GLN A 202 11.21 7.89 17.84
C GLN A 202 10.24 6.90 17.17
N LEU A 203 9.23 6.46 17.92
CA LEU A 203 8.27 5.45 17.53
C LEU A 203 7.54 5.80 16.22
N LEU A 204 7.53 4.87 15.28
CA LEU A 204 6.83 4.96 14.02
C LEU A 204 5.60 4.05 14.05
N ALA A 205 4.40 4.63 13.98
CA ALA A 205 3.16 3.88 13.80
C ALA A 205 2.82 3.75 12.32
N PHE A 206 2.30 2.59 11.93
CA PHE A 206 1.84 2.39 10.55
C PHE A 206 0.74 1.34 10.47
N HIS A 207 -0.24 1.62 9.60
CA HIS A 207 -1.31 0.69 9.24
C HIS A 207 -1.33 0.51 7.72
N ILE A 208 -0.60 -0.47 7.24
CA ILE A 208 -0.52 -0.88 5.84
C ILE A 208 -0.59 -2.40 5.82
N SER A 209 -1.22 -2.98 4.81
CA SER A 209 -1.25 -4.43 4.69
C SER A 209 0.13 -5.00 4.31
N PRO A 210 0.61 -6.07 4.98
CA PRO A 210 1.87 -6.74 4.66
C PRO A 210 1.95 -7.31 3.23
N VAL A 211 0.81 -7.44 2.55
CA VAL A 211 0.75 -7.92 1.16
C VAL A 211 1.34 -6.92 0.15
N HIS A 212 1.50 -5.67 0.55
CA HIS A 212 2.11 -4.64 -0.30
C HIS A 212 3.63 -4.60 -0.13
N SER A 213 4.36 -4.45 -1.23
CA SER A 213 5.81 -4.25 -1.17
C SER A 213 6.20 -3.01 -0.35
N ARG A 214 5.30 -2.00 -0.27
CA ARG A 214 5.47 -0.83 0.60
C ARG A 214 5.73 -1.18 2.06
N TYR A 215 5.05 -2.21 2.57
CA TYR A 215 5.23 -2.68 3.94
C TYR A 215 6.67 -3.13 4.20
N ASN A 216 7.21 -4.01 3.34
CA ASN A 216 8.59 -4.48 3.44
C ASN A 216 9.59 -3.35 3.35
N ILE A 217 9.38 -2.41 2.42
CA ILE A 217 10.24 -1.25 2.25
C ILE A 217 10.25 -0.39 3.52
N GLY A 218 9.07 -0.07 4.04
CA GLY A 218 8.91 0.75 5.24
C GLY A 218 9.58 0.13 6.46
N VAL A 219 9.22 -1.13 6.76
CA VAL A 219 9.77 -1.87 7.92
C VAL A 219 11.27 -2.07 7.78
N SER A 220 11.75 -2.59 6.64
CA SER A 220 13.19 -2.84 6.42
C SER A 220 14.01 -1.55 6.50
N SER A 221 13.48 -0.44 6.00
CA SER A 221 14.15 0.87 6.11
C SER A 221 14.23 1.35 7.54
N ALA A 222 13.15 1.21 8.30
CA ALA A 222 13.07 1.66 9.69
C ALA A 222 13.97 0.82 10.60
N ILE A 223 13.90 -0.52 10.51
CA ILE A 223 14.75 -1.40 11.36
C ILE A 223 16.23 -1.25 11.02
N GLY A 224 16.58 -1.08 9.75
CA GLY A 224 17.97 -0.87 9.32
C GLY A 224 18.59 0.40 9.91
N LEU A 225 17.76 1.38 10.30
CA LEU A 225 18.16 2.63 10.95
C LEU A 225 17.90 2.65 12.47
N GLY A 226 17.34 1.58 13.04
CA GLY A 226 17.07 1.45 14.47
C GLY A 226 15.90 2.31 14.97
N PHE A 227 14.83 2.43 14.20
CA PHE A 227 13.59 3.08 14.65
C PHE A 227 12.70 2.10 15.41
N PRO A 228 12.16 2.47 16.57
CA PRO A 228 11.12 1.68 17.22
C PRO A 228 9.82 1.69 16.40
N LEU A 229 9.08 0.56 16.40
CA LEU A 229 7.94 0.31 15.54
C LEU A 229 6.66 0.06 16.33
N LEU A 230 5.54 0.59 15.83
CA LEU A 230 4.16 0.30 16.26
C LEU A 230 3.32 -0.10 15.03
N PRO A 231 3.38 -1.35 14.57
CA PRO A 231 2.47 -1.86 13.55
C PRO A 231 1.05 -1.92 14.11
N LEU A 232 0.10 -1.23 13.45
CA LEU A 232 -1.31 -1.23 13.79
C LEU A 232 -2.02 -2.29 12.96
N SER A 233 -2.79 -3.17 13.61
CA SER A 233 -3.51 -4.26 12.96
C SER A 233 -4.96 -3.92 12.61
N SER A 234 -5.49 -2.82 13.16
CA SER A 234 -6.86 -2.34 12.94
C SER A 234 -6.88 -0.94 12.37
N ALA A 235 -7.80 -0.68 11.43
CA ALA A 235 -8.11 0.65 10.91
C ALA A 235 -9.27 1.34 11.67
N LYS A 236 -9.91 0.65 12.61
CA LYS A 236 -11.04 1.22 13.35
C LYS A 236 -10.57 2.41 14.17
N ALA A 237 -11.30 3.52 14.07
CA ALA A 237 -10.93 4.79 14.69
C ALA A 237 -10.69 4.68 16.21
N GLN A 238 -11.46 3.86 16.90
CA GLN A 238 -11.30 3.62 18.34
C GLN A 238 -9.98 2.90 18.67
N ASP A 239 -9.67 1.79 17.98
CA ASP A 239 -8.45 1.00 18.21
C ASP A 239 -7.20 1.83 17.93
N VAL A 240 -7.27 2.65 16.87
CA VAL A 240 -6.20 3.59 16.50
C VAL A 240 -6.04 4.66 17.56
N ALA A 241 -7.13 5.25 18.05
CA ALA A 241 -7.09 6.26 19.11
C ALA A 241 -6.42 5.71 20.38
N GLU A 242 -6.83 4.53 20.85
CA GLU A 242 -6.26 3.87 22.03
C GLU A 242 -4.75 3.63 21.88
N SER A 243 -4.32 3.16 20.70
CA SER A 243 -2.90 2.91 20.42
C SER A 243 -2.08 4.20 20.35
N LEU A 244 -2.58 5.24 19.66
CA LEU A 244 -1.87 6.51 19.52
C LEU A 244 -1.80 7.30 20.84
N GLU A 245 -2.87 7.28 21.64
CA GLU A 245 -2.88 7.93 22.96
C GLU A 245 -1.94 7.24 23.95
N ARG A 246 -1.89 5.90 23.92
CA ARG A 246 -1.03 5.10 24.78
C ARG A 246 0.46 5.28 24.44
N TYR A 247 0.83 5.13 23.18
CA TYR A 247 2.23 5.01 22.76
C TYR A 247 2.82 6.29 22.19
N LYS A 248 2.00 7.27 21.83
CA LYS A 248 2.39 8.62 21.35
C LYS A 248 3.49 8.61 20.29
N PRO A 249 3.29 7.91 19.15
CA PRO A 249 4.30 7.84 18.10
C PRO A 249 4.58 9.22 17.50
N MET A 250 5.78 9.37 16.92
CA MET A 250 6.20 10.59 16.22
C MET A 250 5.72 10.62 14.77
N ALA A 251 5.58 9.46 14.16
CA ALA A 251 5.14 9.34 12.77
C ALA A 251 3.96 8.37 12.64
N LEU A 252 3.12 8.62 11.65
CA LEU A 252 1.98 7.78 11.31
C LEU A 252 1.90 7.61 9.79
N GLU A 253 1.95 6.35 9.33
CA GLU A 253 1.76 6.01 7.92
C GLU A 253 0.52 5.15 7.73
N THR A 254 -0.34 5.53 6.76
CA THR A 254 -1.48 4.71 6.36
C THR A 254 -1.96 5.07 4.94
N HIS A 255 -3.01 4.39 4.50
CA HIS A 255 -3.69 4.68 3.23
C HIS A 255 -4.47 6.01 3.28
N PRO A 256 -4.65 6.69 2.14
CA PRO A 256 -5.47 7.91 2.05
C PRO A 256 -6.87 7.72 2.64
N ASN A 257 -7.55 6.63 2.31
CA ASN A 257 -8.90 6.34 2.79
C ASN A 257 -8.99 6.27 4.33
N ASN A 258 -7.98 5.72 4.98
CA ASN A 258 -7.94 5.71 6.44
C ASN A 258 -7.79 7.12 7.01
N PHE A 259 -6.95 7.96 6.41
CA PHE A 259 -6.85 9.36 6.82
C PHE A 259 -8.19 10.09 6.65
N VAL A 260 -8.89 9.87 5.53
CA VAL A 260 -10.24 10.46 5.32
C VAL A 260 -11.21 10.01 6.42
N GLN A 261 -11.25 8.71 6.72
CA GLN A 261 -12.11 8.18 7.80
C GLN A 261 -11.70 8.70 9.18
N TRP A 262 -10.40 8.75 9.49
CA TRP A 262 -9.90 9.25 10.78
C TRP A 262 -9.96 10.78 10.91
N ALA A 263 -10.21 11.52 9.84
CA ALA A 263 -10.36 12.97 9.90
C ALA A 263 -11.49 13.41 10.83
N GLN A 264 -12.58 12.64 10.91
CA GLN A 264 -13.65 12.92 11.86
C GLN A 264 -13.19 12.74 13.33
N LEU A 265 -12.39 11.70 13.60
CA LEU A 265 -11.76 11.52 14.91
C LEU A 265 -10.81 12.68 15.21
N ALA A 266 -9.97 13.09 14.25
CA ALA A 266 -9.04 14.20 14.43
C ALA A 266 -9.74 15.55 14.67
N LYS A 267 -10.89 15.80 14.03
CA LYS A 267 -11.73 16.98 14.30
C LYS A 267 -12.37 16.95 15.70
N LYS A 268 -12.90 15.79 16.13
CA LYS A 268 -13.58 15.63 17.41
C LYS A 268 -12.60 15.53 18.61
N ASN A 269 -11.50 14.81 18.43
CA ASN A 269 -10.48 14.59 19.45
C ASN A 269 -9.06 14.76 18.87
N PRO A 270 -8.61 15.99 18.60
CA PRO A 270 -7.30 16.25 18.01
C PRO A 270 -6.14 15.80 18.91
N SER A 271 -6.36 15.60 20.22
CA SER A 271 -5.32 15.14 21.15
C SER A 271 -4.74 13.79 20.80
N VAL A 272 -5.51 12.90 20.15
CA VAL A 272 -5.07 11.59 19.64
C VAL A 272 -3.86 11.72 18.71
N PHE A 273 -3.85 12.75 17.87
CA PHE A 273 -2.80 12.98 16.88
C PHE A 273 -1.73 14.00 17.31
N SER A 274 -1.80 14.50 18.53
CA SER A 274 -0.95 15.60 19.03
C SER A 274 0.54 15.28 19.06
N SER A 275 0.92 14.00 19.18
CA SER A 275 2.31 13.55 19.20
C SER A 275 2.92 13.40 17.80
N ILE A 276 2.09 13.34 16.75
CA ILE A 276 2.54 13.07 15.39
C ILE A 276 3.15 14.31 14.76
N ARG A 277 4.40 14.20 14.35
CA ARG A 277 5.12 15.23 13.58
C ARG A 277 5.12 14.92 12.09
N TYR A 278 5.18 13.63 11.73
CA TYR A 278 5.31 13.17 10.36
C TYR A 278 4.13 12.27 9.99
N TYR A 279 3.26 12.76 9.14
CA TYR A 279 2.23 11.96 8.49
C TYR A 279 2.73 11.48 7.13
N HIS A 280 2.39 10.26 6.76
CA HIS A 280 2.79 9.68 5.50
C HIS A 280 1.61 8.94 4.86
N SER A 281 1.25 9.33 3.63
CA SER A 281 0.28 8.66 2.79
C SER A 281 0.91 8.14 1.51
N THR A 282 0.58 6.91 1.17
CA THR A 282 1.00 6.26 -0.09
C THR A 282 -0.21 5.69 -0.80
N PHE A 283 -0.05 5.29 -2.06
CA PHE A 283 -1.01 4.62 -2.96
C PHE A 283 -1.90 5.54 -3.77
N ASP A 284 -2.36 6.66 -3.25
CA ASP A 284 -3.21 7.60 -3.96
C ASP A 284 -3.03 9.03 -3.43
N ALA A 285 -3.61 10.00 -4.11
CA ALA A 285 -3.69 11.36 -3.63
C ALA A 285 -4.69 11.48 -2.47
N ILE A 286 -4.61 12.57 -1.73
CA ILE A 286 -5.49 12.88 -0.61
C ILE A 286 -5.90 14.36 -0.69
N ASN A 287 -7.16 14.66 -0.39
CA ASN A 287 -7.69 16.01 -0.46
C ASN A 287 -7.06 16.96 0.56
N ILE A 288 -7.04 18.24 0.24
CA ILE A 288 -6.40 19.31 1.04
C ILE A 288 -7.05 19.47 2.41
N GLY A 289 -8.36 19.29 2.51
CA GLY A 289 -9.10 19.38 3.77
C GLY A 289 -8.63 18.33 4.79
N THR A 290 -8.42 17.10 4.34
CA THR A 290 -7.87 16.03 5.18
C THR A 290 -6.43 16.33 5.61
N LEU A 291 -5.55 16.77 4.70
CA LEU A 291 -4.18 17.17 5.03
C LEU A 291 -4.15 18.25 6.12
N ARG A 292 -4.98 19.28 5.98
CA ARG A 292 -5.13 20.37 6.95
C ARG A 292 -5.53 19.85 8.32
N THR A 293 -6.55 18.99 8.39
CA THR A 293 -7.07 18.43 9.64
C THR A 293 -5.97 17.76 10.46
N PHE A 294 -5.11 16.93 9.85
CA PHE A 294 -4.04 16.25 10.58
C PHE A 294 -2.88 17.17 10.93
N LEU A 295 -2.52 18.09 10.05
CA LEU A 295 -1.48 19.07 10.35
C LEU A 295 -1.86 19.99 11.53
N GLU A 296 -3.14 20.39 11.62
CA GLU A 296 -3.68 21.20 12.73
C GLU A 296 -3.82 20.40 14.03
N ALA A 297 -4.10 19.09 13.96
CA ALA A 297 -4.19 18.23 15.15
C ALA A 297 -2.84 18.01 15.82
N SER A 298 -1.75 18.12 15.09
CA SER A 298 -0.39 17.98 15.64
C SER A 298 -0.05 19.13 16.59
N LYS A 299 0.59 18.82 17.74
CA LYS A 299 1.17 19.81 18.65
C LYS A 299 2.70 19.91 18.52
N LYS A 300 3.27 19.28 17.49
CA LYS A 300 4.71 19.35 17.20
C LYS A 300 5.06 20.58 16.39
N ASN A 301 6.28 21.03 16.56
CA ASN A 301 6.80 22.13 15.74
C ASN A 301 6.95 21.67 14.29
N THR A 302 6.43 22.46 13.36
CA THR A 302 6.52 22.23 11.90
C THR A 302 6.11 20.80 11.50
N PRO A 303 4.84 20.40 11.75
CA PRO A 303 4.37 19.11 11.29
C PRO A 303 4.41 19.04 9.76
N VAL A 304 4.63 17.83 9.26
CA VAL A 304 4.77 17.57 7.82
C VAL A 304 3.85 16.43 7.43
N PHE A 305 3.12 16.61 6.35
CA PHE A 305 2.39 15.53 5.69
C PHE A 305 3.07 15.19 4.37
N MET A 306 3.56 13.97 4.24
CA MET A 306 4.22 13.49 3.03
C MET A 306 3.27 12.62 2.22
N GLN A 307 3.06 12.98 0.96
CA GLN A 307 2.44 12.12 -0.04
C GLN A 307 3.52 11.45 -0.89
N VAL A 308 3.32 10.17 -1.18
CA VAL A 308 4.20 9.40 -2.07
C VAL A 308 3.36 8.70 -3.13
N TYR A 309 3.60 9.04 -4.37
CA TYR A 309 3.06 8.35 -5.54
C TYR A 309 4.01 7.24 -5.98
N GLY A 310 3.45 6.09 -6.34
CA GLY A 310 4.18 4.95 -6.85
C GLY A 310 3.27 3.76 -7.11
N GLN A 311 3.88 2.68 -7.58
CA GLN A 311 3.17 1.43 -7.91
C GLN A 311 3.90 0.23 -7.36
N SER A 312 3.19 -0.89 -7.22
CA SER A 312 3.80 -2.14 -6.76
C SER A 312 4.95 -2.59 -7.64
N GLU A 313 4.88 -2.33 -8.94
CA GLU A 313 5.90 -2.63 -9.93
C GLU A 313 7.17 -1.77 -9.77
N CYS A 314 7.03 -0.48 -9.44
CA CYS A 314 8.15 0.46 -9.40
C CYS A 314 8.63 0.80 -7.98
N GLY A 315 7.77 0.62 -6.99
CA GLY A 315 7.97 1.09 -5.61
C GLY A 315 7.62 2.56 -5.42
N PRO A 316 8.10 3.22 -4.36
CA PRO A 316 7.89 4.64 -4.13
C PRO A 316 8.65 5.45 -5.17
N MET A 317 7.99 6.43 -5.78
CA MET A 317 8.53 7.12 -6.97
C MET A 317 8.69 8.62 -6.77
N ILE A 318 7.58 9.29 -6.52
CA ILE A 318 7.45 10.73 -6.51
C ILE A 318 6.95 11.14 -5.14
N LEU A 319 7.47 12.21 -4.58
CA LEU A 319 7.08 12.66 -3.25
C LEU A 319 6.82 14.15 -3.19
N ARG A 320 5.89 14.54 -2.33
CA ARG A 320 5.61 15.91 -1.95
C ARG A 320 5.45 16.04 -0.44
N TYR A 321 5.95 17.15 0.09
CA TYR A 321 5.76 17.55 1.48
C TYR A 321 4.74 18.68 1.56
N HIS A 322 3.78 18.54 2.48
CA HIS A 322 2.80 19.56 2.78
C HIS A 322 3.03 20.10 4.20
N ARG A 323 2.88 21.39 4.36
CA ARG A 323 2.89 22.12 5.63
C ARG A 323 1.74 23.09 5.68
N LEU A 324 1.28 23.47 6.86
CA LEU A 324 0.15 24.43 7.01
C LEU A 324 0.38 25.71 6.26
N GLU A 325 1.60 26.26 6.30
CA GLU A 325 1.94 27.55 5.69
C GLU A 325 1.85 27.55 4.18
N THR A 326 2.04 26.39 3.55
CA THR A 326 2.03 26.27 2.08
C THR A 326 0.78 25.59 1.53
N LEU A 327 -0.08 25.04 2.40
CA LEU A 327 -1.19 24.19 1.98
C LEU A 327 -2.24 24.94 1.13
N GLY A 328 -2.48 26.22 1.40
CA GLY A 328 -3.45 27.04 0.63
C GLY A 328 -3.02 27.35 -0.80
N GLN A 329 -1.77 27.10 -1.16
CA GLN A 329 -1.21 27.33 -2.51
C GLN A 329 -0.94 26.00 -3.24
N THR A 330 -1.35 24.86 -2.65
CA THR A 330 -0.99 23.55 -3.14
C THR A 330 -2.21 22.85 -3.74
N ASN A 331 -2.00 22.24 -4.91
CA ASN A 331 -2.95 21.28 -5.46
C ASN A 331 -2.70 19.90 -4.84
N GLY A 332 -3.73 19.25 -4.28
CA GLY A 332 -3.64 17.92 -3.66
C GLY A 332 -3.20 16.81 -4.65
N ARG A 333 -3.39 17.05 -5.95
CA ARG A 333 -2.97 16.15 -7.03
C ARG A 333 -1.53 16.39 -7.50
N ASP A 334 -0.84 17.41 -7.00
CA ASP A 334 0.58 17.62 -7.25
C ASP A 334 1.39 16.65 -6.36
N MET A 335 1.86 15.58 -6.97
CA MET A 335 2.64 14.54 -6.32
C MET A 335 4.08 14.97 -6.03
N GLY A 336 4.55 16.10 -6.58
CA GLY A 336 5.90 16.61 -6.39
C GLY A 336 6.91 16.06 -7.37
N ILE A 337 8.07 15.66 -6.88
CA ILE A 337 9.23 15.29 -7.69
C ILE A 337 9.79 13.91 -7.33
N GLY A 338 10.50 13.31 -8.29
CA GLY A 338 11.30 12.11 -8.04
C GLY A 338 12.55 12.41 -7.20
N LEU A 339 13.05 11.39 -6.53
CA LEU A 339 14.28 11.52 -5.75
C LEU A 339 15.50 11.40 -6.67
N LYS A 340 16.32 12.45 -6.74
CA LYS A 340 17.50 12.53 -7.62
C LYS A 340 18.42 11.31 -7.45
N GLY A 341 18.70 10.63 -8.56
CA GLY A 341 19.55 9.44 -8.58
C GLY A 341 18.82 8.11 -8.34
N TYR A 342 17.53 8.15 -7.95
CA TYR A 342 16.72 6.96 -7.66
C TYR A 342 15.51 6.82 -8.59
N THR A 343 14.71 7.87 -8.71
CA THR A 343 13.42 7.82 -9.39
C THR A 343 13.17 9.06 -10.23
N LYS A 344 12.43 8.90 -11.35
CA LYS A 344 11.98 9.99 -12.21
C LYS A 344 10.62 9.65 -12.79
N ALA A 345 9.83 10.67 -13.15
CA ALA A 345 8.65 10.55 -14.00
C ALA A 345 8.85 11.38 -15.28
N ARG A 346 8.14 10.99 -16.33
CA ARG A 346 7.97 11.77 -17.56
C ARG A 346 6.56 11.57 -18.08
N ILE A 347 6.12 12.51 -18.93
CA ILE A 347 4.86 12.40 -19.66
C ILE A 347 5.15 12.05 -21.11
N THR A 348 4.35 11.18 -21.69
CA THR A 348 4.48 10.74 -23.08
C THR A 348 3.13 10.74 -23.81
N ASP A 349 3.21 10.73 -25.14
CA ASP A 349 2.08 10.34 -25.97
C ASP A 349 1.82 8.83 -25.91
N GLU A 350 0.81 8.34 -26.63
CA GLU A 350 0.45 6.93 -26.72
C GLU A 350 1.57 6.04 -27.31
N ASN A 351 2.50 6.63 -28.05
CA ASN A 351 3.63 5.94 -28.67
C ASN A 351 4.89 5.95 -27.78
N GLY A 352 4.81 6.56 -26.60
CA GLY A 352 5.92 6.67 -25.65
C GLY A 352 6.90 7.82 -25.93
N HIS A 353 6.58 8.76 -26.84
CA HIS A 353 7.40 9.94 -27.09
C HIS A 353 7.18 10.99 -25.99
N PRO A 354 8.24 11.57 -25.41
CA PRO A 354 8.12 12.56 -24.36
C PRO A 354 7.36 13.82 -24.82
N LEU A 355 6.45 14.27 -23.97
CA LEU A 355 5.70 15.51 -24.14
C LEU A 355 6.33 16.66 -23.32
N PRO A 356 6.21 17.92 -23.78
CA PRO A 356 6.66 19.09 -23.03
C PRO A 356 5.80 19.32 -21.77
N ALA A 357 6.36 20.10 -20.82
CA ALA A 357 5.64 20.51 -19.62
C ALA A 357 4.32 21.22 -19.97
N GLY A 358 3.29 21.00 -19.14
CA GLY A 358 1.94 21.53 -19.33
C GLY A 358 1.05 20.71 -20.26
N GLN A 359 1.58 19.74 -20.99
CA GLN A 359 0.76 18.83 -21.80
C GLN A 359 0.39 17.58 -21.02
N ASN A 360 -0.86 17.15 -21.17
CA ASN A 360 -1.38 15.92 -20.59
C ASN A 360 -0.97 14.71 -21.41
N GLY A 361 -0.71 13.60 -20.75
CA GLY A 361 -0.35 12.34 -21.39
C GLY A 361 -0.16 11.20 -20.41
N HIS A 362 0.42 10.12 -20.90
CA HIS A 362 0.72 8.92 -20.12
C HIS A 362 1.90 9.15 -19.18
N ILE A 363 1.76 8.74 -17.93
CA ILE A 363 2.82 8.84 -16.94
C ILE A 363 3.73 7.64 -17.05
N GLN A 364 4.98 7.87 -17.40
CA GLN A 364 6.02 6.85 -17.38
C GLN A 364 6.99 7.08 -16.23
N LEU A 365 7.40 5.98 -15.57
CA LEU A 365 8.20 5.95 -14.36
C LEU A 365 9.55 5.27 -14.62
N LEU A 366 10.63 5.86 -14.14
CA LEU A 366 11.97 5.27 -14.13
C LEU A 366 12.40 5.00 -12.70
N SER A 367 12.63 3.73 -12.35
CA SER A 367 13.03 3.29 -11.02
C SER A 367 14.06 2.17 -11.11
N ARG A 368 15.15 2.30 -10.37
CA ARG A 368 16.09 1.19 -10.15
C ARG A 368 15.47 0.05 -9.33
N GLY A 369 14.40 0.34 -8.58
CA GLY A 369 13.64 -0.63 -7.81
C GLY A 369 12.49 -1.29 -8.59
N ARG A 370 12.40 -1.12 -9.93
CA ARG A 370 11.37 -1.77 -10.74
C ARG A 370 11.44 -3.29 -10.55
N ALA A 371 10.29 -3.94 -10.35
CA ALA A 371 10.15 -5.39 -10.33
C ALA A 371 10.72 -6.01 -11.61
N VAL A 372 11.11 -7.26 -11.54
CA VAL A 372 11.78 -7.90 -12.69
C VAL A 372 10.81 -8.47 -13.70
N THR A 373 9.66 -8.98 -13.25
CA THR A 373 8.62 -9.53 -14.11
C THR A 373 7.33 -9.81 -13.32
N TYR A 374 6.30 -10.27 -14.02
CA TYR A 374 5.17 -11.01 -13.44
C TYR A 374 5.45 -12.52 -13.56
N TYR A 375 5.25 -13.26 -12.48
CA TYR A 375 5.57 -14.68 -12.43
C TYR A 375 4.78 -15.48 -13.48
N LYS A 376 5.50 -16.11 -14.43
CA LYS A 376 4.95 -16.82 -15.60
C LYS A 376 4.05 -15.97 -16.52
N GLU A 377 4.18 -14.65 -16.47
CA GLU A 377 3.44 -13.71 -17.34
C GLU A 377 4.41 -12.62 -17.88
N ASP A 378 5.62 -13.01 -18.31
CA ASP A 378 6.67 -12.07 -18.77
C ASP A 378 6.18 -11.19 -19.93
N ALA A 379 5.49 -11.76 -20.90
CA ALA A 379 4.95 -10.99 -22.04
C ALA A 379 4.04 -9.85 -21.58
N ARG A 380 3.16 -10.13 -20.62
CA ARG A 380 2.24 -9.14 -20.03
C ARG A 380 2.98 -8.06 -19.21
N PHE A 381 4.13 -8.38 -18.62
CA PHE A 381 4.98 -7.39 -17.98
C PHE A 381 5.61 -6.47 -19.01
N GLN A 382 6.12 -7.04 -20.11
CA GLN A 382 6.80 -6.31 -21.17
C GLN A 382 5.90 -5.32 -21.92
N GLU A 383 4.58 -5.51 -21.95
CA GLU A 383 3.61 -4.56 -22.51
C GLU A 383 3.72 -3.15 -21.93
N ASN A 384 4.19 -3.03 -20.66
CA ASN A 384 4.33 -1.75 -19.97
C ASN A 384 5.79 -1.24 -19.96
N VAL A 385 6.72 -1.92 -20.64
CA VAL A 385 8.14 -1.58 -20.60
C VAL A 385 8.54 -0.78 -21.85
N TYR A 386 9.02 0.44 -21.65
CA TYR A 386 9.52 1.34 -22.69
C TYR A 386 11.02 1.64 -22.43
N GLY A 387 11.88 0.67 -22.75
CA GLY A 387 13.28 0.71 -22.36
C GLY A 387 13.45 0.66 -20.84
N ASP A 388 14.09 1.67 -20.28
CA ASP A 388 14.24 1.78 -18.81
C ASP A 388 12.96 2.27 -18.09
N TRP A 389 11.99 2.76 -18.85
CA TRP A 389 10.74 3.35 -18.33
C TRP A 389 9.63 2.31 -18.23
N TRP A 390 8.74 2.55 -17.30
CA TRP A 390 7.55 1.77 -17.04
C TRP A 390 6.31 2.63 -17.25
N ASP A 391 5.38 2.20 -18.12
CA ASP A 391 4.08 2.84 -18.22
C ASP A 391 3.23 2.51 -17.00
N SER A 392 2.85 3.54 -16.26
CA SER A 392 2.09 3.36 -15.01
C SER A 392 0.62 3.02 -15.23
N GLY A 393 0.09 3.27 -16.43
CA GLY A 393 -1.34 3.24 -16.70
C GLY A 393 -2.09 4.45 -16.12
N ASP A 394 -1.37 5.43 -15.59
CA ASP A 394 -1.92 6.68 -15.06
C ASP A 394 -1.71 7.84 -16.06
N TYR A 395 -2.54 8.86 -15.96
CA TYR A 395 -2.60 10.03 -16.83
C TYR A 395 -2.36 11.32 -16.03
N GLY A 396 -1.60 12.25 -16.60
CA GLY A 396 -1.27 13.49 -15.91
C GLY A 396 -0.39 14.40 -16.73
N CYS A 397 0.24 15.39 -16.10
CA CYS A 397 1.21 16.27 -16.76
C CYS A 397 2.39 16.62 -15.84
N MET A 398 3.52 17.04 -16.43
CA MET A 398 4.56 17.75 -15.70
C MET A 398 4.22 19.21 -15.67
N THR A 399 4.23 19.85 -14.50
CA THR A 399 4.05 21.30 -14.39
C THR A 399 5.27 22.05 -14.93
N MET A 400 5.14 23.36 -15.10
CA MET A 400 6.28 24.21 -15.53
C MET A 400 7.40 24.25 -14.48
N GLU A 401 7.08 23.99 -13.23
CA GLU A 401 8.04 23.88 -12.12
C GLU A 401 8.71 22.51 -12.04
N GLY A 402 8.30 21.55 -12.90
CA GLY A 402 8.86 20.21 -12.98
C GLY A 402 8.31 19.24 -11.95
N THR A 403 7.12 19.49 -11.38
CA THR A 403 6.39 18.56 -10.51
C THR A 403 5.38 17.72 -11.32
N LEU A 404 5.07 16.53 -10.83
CA LEU A 404 4.09 15.63 -11.44
C LEU A 404 2.69 15.94 -10.92
N LEU A 405 1.78 16.33 -11.80
CA LEU A 405 0.36 16.47 -11.52
C LEU A 405 -0.38 15.21 -11.97
N LEU A 406 -0.89 14.45 -11.02
CA LEU A 406 -1.69 13.25 -11.27
C LEU A 406 -3.13 13.67 -11.58
N LYS A 407 -3.69 13.17 -12.68
CA LYS A 407 -5.07 13.44 -13.08
C LYS A 407 -5.96 12.23 -12.90
N ASP A 408 -5.80 11.21 -13.72
CA ASP A 408 -6.66 10.03 -13.76
C ASP A 408 -5.87 8.75 -14.06
N ARG A 409 -6.57 7.63 -14.14
CA ARG A 409 -6.06 6.46 -14.85
C ARG A 409 -6.36 6.60 -16.33
N GLN A 410 -5.47 6.10 -17.18
CA GLN A 410 -5.67 6.13 -18.64
C GLN A 410 -7.04 5.53 -19.03
N VAL A 411 -7.45 4.44 -18.36
CA VAL A 411 -8.71 3.76 -18.63
C VAL A 411 -9.97 4.48 -18.10
N ASP A 412 -9.79 5.42 -17.17
CA ASP A 412 -10.89 6.15 -16.51
C ASP A 412 -11.10 7.55 -17.10
N VAL A 413 -10.26 8.01 -18.03
CA VAL A 413 -10.33 9.35 -18.63
C VAL A 413 -11.67 9.55 -19.33
N ILE A 414 -12.37 10.65 -19.01
CA ILE A 414 -13.61 11.11 -19.66
C ILE A 414 -13.29 12.36 -20.47
N GLU A 415 -13.47 12.33 -21.79
CA GLU A 415 -13.05 13.41 -22.71
C GLU A 415 -13.60 14.80 -22.36
N SER A 416 -14.80 14.86 -21.78
CA SER A 416 -15.46 16.11 -21.38
C SER A 416 -14.97 16.68 -20.05
N ILE A 417 -14.09 16.00 -19.34
CA ILE A 417 -13.57 16.39 -18.01
C ILE A 417 -12.04 16.39 -18.05
N ASP A 418 -11.42 17.44 -17.51
CA ASP A 418 -9.94 17.51 -17.40
C ASP A 418 -9.37 16.47 -16.43
N SER A 419 -10.08 16.20 -15.33
CA SER A 419 -9.75 15.14 -14.36
C SER A 419 -10.97 14.78 -13.50
N ASN A 420 -11.36 13.50 -13.53
CA ASN A 420 -12.42 12.98 -12.68
C ASN A 420 -12.05 13.10 -11.21
N LEU A 421 -10.82 12.72 -10.88
CA LEU A 421 -10.30 12.73 -9.51
C LEU A 421 -10.24 14.16 -8.93
N ALA A 422 -9.94 15.16 -9.76
CA ALA A 422 -9.94 16.56 -9.31
C ALA A 422 -11.35 17.07 -9.01
N LEU A 423 -12.35 16.66 -9.80
CA LEU A 423 -13.75 16.98 -9.56
C LEU A 423 -14.28 16.26 -8.30
N GLU A 424 -13.93 15.00 -8.12
CA GLU A 424 -14.29 14.23 -6.94
C GLU A 424 -13.75 14.87 -5.65
N ASP A 425 -12.47 15.26 -5.65
CA ASP A 425 -11.86 16.00 -4.54
C ASP A 425 -12.53 17.33 -4.28
N PHE A 426 -12.81 18.08 -5.35
CA PHE A 426 -13.49 19.37 -5.24
C PHE A 426 -14.86 19.23 -4.57
N LEU A 427 -15.67 18.26 -5.00
CA LEU A 427 -16.98 18.01 -4.43
C LEU A 427 -16.90 17.57 -2.96
N LEU A 428 -15.95 16.68 -2.61
CA LEU A 428 -15.72 16.25 -1.24
C LEU A 428 -15.23 17.38 -0.32
N ASP A 429 -14.45 18.34 -0.85
CA ASP A 429 -13.94 19.47 -0.06
C ASP A 429 -15.01 20.55 0.21
N HIS A 430 -16.08 20.60 -0.60
CA HIS A 430 -17.10 21.66 -0.53
C HIS A 430 -18.47 21.18 -0.04
N LEU A 431 -18.71 19.87 0.00
CA LEU A 431 -19.99 19.27 0.38
C LEU A 431 -19.80 18.32 1.55
N ASP A 432 -19.93 18.85 2.77
CA ASP A 432 -19.67 18.11 4.04
C ASP A 432 -20.58 16.89 4.26
N PHE A 433 -21.70 16.78 3.54
CA PHE A 433 -22.61 15.64 3.61
C PHE A 433 -22.13 14.42 2.78
N LEU A 434 -21.07 14.54 2.03
CA LEU A 434 -20.53 13.46 1.20
C LEU A 434 -19.43 12.68 1.96
N ALA A 435 -19.51 11.35 1.90
CA ALA A 435 -18.43 10.45 2.33
C ALA A 435 -17.55 10.00 1.17
N GLU A 436 -18.14 9.86 -0.03
CA GLU A 436 -17.43 9.45 -1.25
C GLU A 436 -18.12 10.03 -2.49
N VAL A 437 -17.32 10.36 -3.49
CA VAL A 437 -17.77 10.70 -4.83
C VAL A 437 -16.95 9.90 -5.83
N VAL A 438 -17.62 9.27 -6.79
CA VAL A 438 -16.96 8.53 -7.88
C VAL A 438 -17.63 8.94 -9.18
N ILE A 439 -16.88 9.54 -10.10
CA ILE A 439 -17.40 9.92 -11.43
C ILE A 439 -17.04 8.79 -12.42
N ILE A 440 -18.06 8.23 -13.05
CA ILE A 440 -17.94 7.16 -14.04
C ILE A 440 -18.57 7.58 -15.37
N ARG A 441 -18.31 6.83 -16.42
CA ARG A 441 -19.03 7.00 -17.71
C ARG A 441 -20.38 6.28 -17.67
N ASP A 442 -21.43 6.96 -18.05
CA ASP A 442 -22.71 6.32 -18.34
C ASP A 442 -22.68 5.52 -19.66
N ALA A 443 -23.83 4.99 -20.08
CA ALA A 443 -23.95 4.24 -21.32
C ALA A 443 -23.59 5.05 -22.59
N ASN A 444 -23.67 6.37 -22.52
CA ASN A 444 -23.40 7.30 -23.63
C ASN A 444 -22.00 7.96 -23.52
N GLY A 445 -21.19 7.57 -22.50
CA GLY A 445 -19.89 8.16 -22.24
C GLY A 445 -19.94 9.48 -21.47
N ALA A 446 -21.11 9.91 -20.99
CA ALA A 446 -21.25 11.14 -20.20
C ALA A 446 -20.90 10.91 -18.73
N PRO A 447 -20.39 11.96 -18.03
CA PRO A 447 -19.99 11.84 -16.63
C PRO A 447 -21.19 11.68 -15.70
N GLN A 448 -21.23 10.54 -15.02
CA GLN A 448 -22.25 10.15 -14.06
C GLN A 448 -21.64 10.09 -12.66
N PRO A 449 -21.98 10.99 -11.74
CA PRO A 449 -21.57 10.90 -10.35
C PRO A 449 -22.31 9.79 -9.62
N ILE A 450 -21.54 8.99 -8.87
CA ILE A 450 -22.03 8.06 -7.84
C ILE A 450 -21.57 8.64 -6.52
N ILE A 451 -22.48 8.82 -5.56
CA ILE A 451 -22.14 9.45 -4.27
C ILE A 451 -22.60 8.60 -3.09
N ALA A 452 -21.78 8.55 -2.07
CA ALA A 452 -22.14 8.01 -0.76
C ALA A 452 -22.23 9.15 0.24
N LEU A 453 -23.29 9.13 1.05
CA LEU A 453 -23.49 10.14 2.09
C LEU A 453 -22.68 9.80 3.34
N ALA A 454 -22.28 10.83 4.08
CA ALA A 454 -21.67 10.66 5.39
C ALA A 454 -22.65 10.05 6.39
N GLU A 455 -22.15 9.37 7.41
CA GLU A 455 -22.98 8.70 8.40
C GLU A 455 -23.93 9.68 9.09
N GLY A 456 -25.24 9.44 8.97
CA GLY A 456 -26.30 10.28 9.53
C GLY A 456 -26.56 11.58 8.78
N ALA A 457 -26.00 11.76 7.58
CA ALA A 457 -26.28 12.88 6.71
C ALA A 457 -27.40 12.57 5.70
N ASP A 458 -28.17 13.58 5.35
CA ASP A 458 -29.13 13.55 4.25
C ASP A 458 -28.59 14.29 3.03
N MET A 459 -29.15 13.99 1.86
CA MET A 459 -28.79 14.68 0.61
C MET A 459 -29.30 16.12 0.59
N ASP A 460 -28.39 17.08 0.47
CA ASP A 460 -28.70 18.49 0.24
C ASP A 460 -28.64 18.79 -1.26
N TRP A 461 -29.82 18.73 -1.92
CA TRP A 461 -29.94 18.95 -3.35
C TRP A 461 -29.64 20.42 -3.76
N ASP A 462 -29.98 21.39 -2.93
CA ASP A 462 -29.73 22.81 -3.22
C ASP A 462 -28.23 23.10 -3.17
N ALA A 463 -27.54 22.58 -2.16
CA ALA A 463 -26.08 22.68 -2.06
C ALA A 463 -25.38 21.96 -3.22
N TRP A 464 -25.85 20.78 -3.60
CA TRP A 464 -25.32 20.02 -4.74
C TRP A 464 -25.41 20.83 -6.03
N TRP A 465 -26.62 21.26 -6.42
CA TRP A 465 -26.82 21.97 -7.67
C TRP A 465 -26.13 23.34 -7.70
N HIS A 466 -26.02 24.00 -6.56
CA HIS A 466 -25.23 25.23 -6.44
C HIS A 466 -23.74 24.95 -6.70
N GLN A 467 -23.20 23.88 -6.14
CA GLN A 467 -21.77 23.56 -6.24
C GLN A 467 -21.36 23.08 -7.64
N VAL A 468 -22.25 22.38 -8.36
CA VAL A 468 -21.93 21.85 -9.70
C VAL A 468 -22.27 22.83 -10.84
N ALA A 469 -22.90 24.00 -10.57
CA ALA A 469 -23.39 24.93 -11.58
C ALA A 469 -22.30 25.42 -12.55
N ASP A 470 -21.08 25.63 -12.06
CA ASP A 470 -19.93 26.13 -12.83
C ASP A 470 -18.95 25.00 -13.24
N LEU A 471 -19.29 23.73 -12.99
CA LEU A 471 -18.49 22.57 -13.34
C LEU A 471 -18.86 22.04 -14.74
N PRO A 472 -18.04 21.17 -15.34
CA PRO A 472 -18.47 20.39 -16.51
C PRO A 472 -19.81 19.72 -16.24
N LEU A 473 -20.64 19.60 -17.28
CA LEU A 473 -22.01 19.06 -17.14
C LEU A 473 -21.99 17.65 -16.53
N LEU A 474 -22.37 17.55 -15.26
CA LEU A 474 -22.58 16.29 -14.54
C LEU A 474 -24.07 15.94 -14.57
N LYS A 475 -24.35 14.65 -14.67
CA LYS A 475 -25.73 14.14 -14.49
C LYS A 475 -26.16 14.24 -13.02
N GLU A 476 -27.48 14.07 -12.79
CA GLU A 476 -28.00 13.89 -11.44
C GLU A 476 -27.27 12.70 -10.76
N PRO A 477 -26.76 12.88 -9.52
CA PRO A 477 -25.98 11.85 -8.87
C PRO A 477 -26.85 10.64 -8.47
N ILE A 478 -26.24 9.46 -8.56
CA ILE A 478 -26.84 8.23 -8.05
C ILE A 478 -26.33 8.01 -6.63
N LEU A 479 -27.26 7.86 -5.68
CA LEU A 479 -26.95 7.53 -4.30
C LEU A 479 -26.63 6.03 -4.17
N MET A 480 -25.50 5.72 -3.52
CA MET A 480 -25.06 4.36 -3.25
C MET A 480 -24.50 4.29 -1.83
N ALA A 481 -24.74 3.19 -1.09
CA ALA A 481 -24.11 3.01 0.20
C ALA A 481 -22.56 2.89 0.04
N TYR A 482 -21.82 3.42 0.98
CA TYR A 482 -20.34 3.43 0.91
C TYR A 482 -19.75 2.02 0.73
N GLU A 483 -20.33 1.04 1.43
CA GLU A 483 -19.96 -0.37 1.37
C GLU A 483 -20.32 -1.06 0.05
N ASP A 484 -21.29 -0.53 -0.71
CA ASP A 484 -21.72 -1.06 -1.99
C ASP A 484 -20.85 -0.58 -3.17
N ILE A 485 -20.01 0.45 -2.95
CA ILE A 485 -19.06 0.92 -3.97
C ILE A 485 -18.00 -0.16 -4.20
N PRO A 486 -17.91 -0.77 -5.39
CA PRO A 486 -17.00 -1.86 -5.66
C PRO A 486 -15.54 -1.42 -5.50
N ARG A 487 -14.78 -2.18 -4.70
CA ARG A 487 -13.36 -1.90 -4.46
C ARG A 487 -12.50 -3.14 -4.70
N THR A 488 -11.24 -2.90 -5.01
CA THR A 488 -10.24 -3.96 -5.12
C THR A 488 -9.82 -4.46 -3.73
N ALA A 489 -9.07 -5.55 -3.70
CA ALA A 489 -8.43 -6.04 -2.46
C ALA A 489 -7.47 -5.01 -1.81
N THR A 490 -7.11 -3.95 -2.52
CA THR A 490 -6.30 -2.82 -2.04
C THR A 490 -7.13 -1.55 -1.81
N MET A 491 -8.45 -1.70 -1.72
CA MET A 491 -9.43 -0.63 -1.45
C MET A 491 -9.57 0.44 -2.53
N LYS A 492 -9.02 0.23 -3.73
CA LYS A 492 -9.22 1.13 -4.88
C LYS A 492 -10.58 0.91 -5.51
N VAL A 493 -11.28 2.00 -5.85
CA VAL A 493 -12.58 1.95 -6.54
C VAL A 493 -12.45 1.28 -7.93
N GLN A 494 -13.39 0.40 -8.25
CA GLN A 494 -13.45 -0.34 -9.52
C GLN A 494 -14.43 0.33 -10.50
N ARG A 495 -14.05 1.50 -11.06
CA ARG A 495 -14.92 2.29 -11.96
C ARG A 495 -15.47 1.48 -13.13
N LEU A 496 -14.61 0.74 -13.85
CA LEU A 496 -15.04 -0.09 -14.99
C LEU A 496 -16.09 -1.14 -14.61
N LYS A 497 -16.03 -1.69 -13.39
CA LYS A 497 -17.06 -2.62 -12.90
C LYS A 497 -18.37 -1.88 -12.67
N MET A 498 -18.34 -0.70 -12.06
CA MET A 498 -19.53 0.13 -11.88
C MET A 498 -20.15 0.51 -13.22
N GLU A 499 -19.34 0.95 -14.20
CA GLU A 499 -19.80 1.25 -15.57
C GLU A 499 -20.48 0.04 -16.24
N ALA A 500 -19.90 -1.16 -16.08
CA ALA A 500 -20.48 -2.39 -16.62
C ALA A 500 -21.82 -2.75 -15.95
N GLU A 501 -21.92 -2.62 -14.63
CA GLU A 501 -23.16 -2.86 -13.89
C GLU A 501 -24.26 -1.86 -14.24
N MET A 502 -23.89 -0.56 -14.44
CA MET A 502 -24.84 0.47 -14.87
C MET A 502 -25.39 0.20 -16.28
N LYS A 503 -24.51 -0.17 -17.21
CA LYS A 503 -24.93 -0.56 -18.58
C LYS A 503 -25.92 -1.72 -18.57
N MET A 504 -25.73 -2.71 -17.69
CA MET A 504 -26.66 -3.86 -17.56
C MET A 504 -28.02 -3.44 -16.98
N LYS A 505 -28.07 -2.40 -16.16
CA LYS A 505 -29.30 -1.87 -15.54
C LYS A 505 -30.02 -0.84 -16.43
N ASN A 506 -29.48 -0.50 -17.62
CA ASN A 506 -29.94 0.59 -18.49
C ASN A 506 -30.02 1.96 -17.79
N LEU A 507 -29.13 2.23 -16.86
CA LEU A 507 -28.99 3.47 -16.13
C LEU A 507 -27.87 4.35 -16.70
#